data_225a0ce196037a4149de606be2cc9430
#
_entry.id   225a0ce196037a4149de606be2cc9430
#
_cell.length_a   1.000
_cell.length_b   1.000
_cell.length_c   1.000
_cell.angle_alpha   90.00
_cell.angle_beta   90.00
_cell.angle_gamma   90.00
#
_symmetry.space_group_name_H-M   'P 1'
#
loop_
_entity.id
_entity.type
_entity.pdbx_description
1 polymer ?
#
loop_
_entity_poly.entity_id
_entity_poly.type
_entity_poly.pdbx_seq_one_letter_code
_entity_poly.pdbx_strand_id
1 'polypeptide(L)' 'MAGEREIIFEFLRVGAAVKVTAVDVATGIEASIVGDPAAGETALKQLARQKLEYVRAKQGGR' A
#
# COMPACT_ATOMS: atom_id res chain seq x y z
N MET A 1 -6.62 -4.17 -19.61
CA MET A 1 -5.42 -4.74 -20.07
C MET A 1 -4.90 -5.82 -19.19
N ALA A 2 -4.62 -6.89 -19.77
CA ALA A 2 -4.09 -7.98 -18.99
C ALA A 2 -2.80 -7.54 -18.32
N GLY A 3 -2.57 -7.93 -17.15
CA GLY A 3 -1.40 -7.58 -16.43
C GLY A 3 -1.51 -6.32 -15.60
N GLU A 4 -2.49 -5.51 -15.88
CA GLU A 4 -2.67 -4.35 -15.05
C GLU A 4 -3.39 -4.73 -13.78
N ARG A 5 -2.95 -4.14 -12.71
CA ARG A 5 -3.59 -4.36 -11.44
C ARG A 5 -4.04 -3.05 -10.88
N GLU A 6 -5.21 -3.07 -10.36
CA GLU A 6 -5.75 -1.90 -9.70
C GLU A 6 -5.39 -1.96 -8.24
N ILE A 7 -4.77 -0.91 -7.75
CA ILE A 7 -4.40 -0.81 -6.36
C ILE A 7 -5.10 0.42 -5.79
N ILE A 8 -5.82 0.21 -4.71
CA ILE A 8 -6.51 1.28 -4.02
C ILE A 8 -5.68 1.68 -2.81
N PHE A 9 -5.60 2.98 -2.57
CA PHE A 9 -4.87 3.51 -1.44
C PHE A 9 -5.84 4.21 -0.50
N GLU A 10 -5.72 3.92 0.77
CA GLU A 10 -6.51 4.58 1.80
C GLU A 10 -5.60 5.28 2.75
N PHE A 11 -5.95 6.51 3.12
CA PHE A 11 -5.17 7.30 4.05
C PHE A 11 -5.98 7.54 5.30
N LEU A 12 -5.40 7.23 6.44
CA LEU A 12 -6.07 7.41 7.71
C LEU A 12 -5.14 8.15 8.66
N ARG A 13 -5.60 9.28 9.18
CA ARG A 13 -4.80 10.03 10.13
C ARG A 13 -4.80 9.32 11.46
N VAL A 14 -3.64 9.15 12.03
CA VAL A 14 -3.48 8.50 13.32
C VAL A 14 -2.56 9.37 14.16
N GLY A 15 -3.13 10.22 14.99
CA GLY A 15 -2.33 11.18 15.74
C GLY A 15 -1.59 12.10 14.80
N ALA A 16 -0.29 12.22 14.97
CA ALA A 16 0.55 13.04 14.11
C ALA A 16 1.04 12.29 12.89
N ALA A 17 0.69 11.03 12.76
CA ALA A 17 1.13 10.21 11.64
C ALA A 17 -0.03 9.92 10.70
N VAL A 18 0.27 9.30 9.58
CA VAL A 18 -0.76 8.85 8.67
C VAL A 18 -0.51 7.39 8.32
N LYS A 19 -1.57 6.61 8.37
CA LYS A 19 -1.52 5.21 7.95
C LYS A 19 -2.00 5.13 6.51
N VAL A 20 -1.22 4.48 5.67
CA VAL A 20 -1.57 4.32 4.27
C VAL A 20 -1.69 2.83 3.99
N THR A 21 -2.84 2.44 3.49
CA THR A 21 -3.12 1.06 3.16
C THR A 21 -3.23 0.92 1.65
N ALA A 22 -2.50 -0.02 1.10
CA ALA A 22 -2.59 -0.34 -0.33
C ALA A 22 -3.30 -1.68 -0.45
N VAL A 23 -4.32 -1.72 -1.29
CA VAL A 23 -5.13 -2.92 -1.48
C VAL A 23 -5.06 -3.33 -2.94
N ASP A 24 -4.67 -4.57 -3.18
CA ASP A 24 -4.70 -5.16 -4.50
C ASP A 24 -6.12 -5.69 -4.73
N VAL A 25 -6.85 -5.04 -5.61
CA VAL A 25 -8.26 -5.36 -5.81
C VAL A 25 -8.44 -6.78 -6.32
N ALA A 26 -7.52 -7.24 -7.16
CA ALA A 26 -7.68 -8.55 -7.77
C ALA A 26 -7.55 -9.68 -6.77
N THR A 27 -6.68 -9.53 -5.79
CA THR A 27 -6.40 -10.62 -4.85
C THR A 27 -6.98 -10.36 -3.47
N GLY A 28 -7.29 -9.12 -3.14
CA GLY A 28 -7.70 -8.77 -1.81
C GLY A 28 -6.56 -8.63 -0.82
N ILE A 29 -5.34 -8.82 -1.27
CA ILE A 29 -4.19 -8.68 -0.39
C ILE A 29 -3.94 -7.21 -0.13
N GLU A 30 -3.62 -6.88 1.11
CA GLU A 30 -3.37 -5.49 1.46
C GLU A 30 -2.19 -5.37 2.39
N ALA A 31 -1.62 -4.18 2.39
CA ALA A 31 -0.49 -3.88 3.26
C ALA A 31 -0.60 -2.43 3.68
N SER A 32 -0.14 -2.14 4.89
CA SER A 32 -0.21 -0.80 5.43
C SER A 32 1.16 -0.36 5.90
N ILE A 33 1.37 0.94 5.82
CA ILE A 33 2.54 1.57 6.41
C ILE A 33 2.06 2.76 7.22
N VAL A 34 2.91 3.20 8.13
CA VAL A 34 2.64 4.41 8.90
C VAL A 34 3.79 5.36 8.62
N GLY A 35 3.47 6.56 8.23
CA GLY A 35 4.49 7.52 7.85
C GLY A 35 4.18 8.92 8.34
N ASP A 36 5.12 9.80 8.02
CA ASP A 36 5.02 11.21 8.37
C ASP A 36 4.25 11.92 7.26
N PRO A 37 3.17 12.64 7.60
CA PRO A 37 2.44 13.37 6.55
C PRO A 37 3.33 14.32 5.76
N ALA A 38 4.41 14.80 6.36
CA ALA A 38 5.29 15.71 5.66
C ALA A 38 6.02 15.07 4.49
N ALA A 39 6.07 13.74 4.44
CA ALA A 39 6.72 13.06 3.34
C ALA A 39 5.97 13.24 2.01
N GLY A 40 4.68 13.53 2.09
CA GLY A 40 3.91 13.74 0.89
C GLY A 40 3.18 12.50 0.44
N GLU A 41 2.06 12.72 -0.22
CA GLU A 41 1.18 11.64 -0.59
C GLU A 41 1.85 10.66 -1.56
N THR A 42 2.57 11.16 -2.53
CA THR A 42 3.20 10.30 -3.53
C THR A 42 4.23 9.38 -2.90
N ALA A 43 5.06 9.92 -2.01
CA ALA A 43 6.07 9.10 -1.36
C ALA A 43 5.44 8.04 -0.48
N LEU A 44 4.38 8.41 0.23
CA LEU A 44 3.71 7.47 1.11
C LEU A 44 3.03 6.35 0.31
N LYS A 45 2.43 6.69 -0.82
CA LYS A 45 1.85 5.67 -1.68
C LYS A 45 2.90 4.69 -2.18
N GLN A 46 4.06 5.21 -2.54
CA GLN A 46 5.13 4.33 -3.03
C GLN A 46 5.59 3.37 -1.95
N LEU A 47 5.70 3.85 -0.73
CA LEU A 47 6.10 2.98 0.36
C LEU A 47 5.06 1.89 0.62
N ALA A 48 3.79 2.27 0.62
CA ALA A 48 2.73 1.30 0.83
C ALA A 48 2.71 0.28 -0.30
N ARG A 49 2.93 0.75 -1.52
CA ARG A 49 2.95 -0.15 -2.67
C ARG A 49 4.12 -1.12 -2.60
N GLN A 50 5.28 -0.65 -2.19
CA GLN A 50 6.42 -1.54 -2.04
C GLN A 50 6.14 -2.63 -1.03
N LYS A 51 5.51 -2.25 0.08
CA LYS A 51 5.19 -3.24 1.09
C LYS A 51 4.16 -4.22 0.56
N LEU A 52 3.20 -3.74 -0.21
CA LEU A 52 2.21 -4.62 -0.79
C LEU A 52 2.87 -5.65 -1.71
N GLU A 53 3.81 -5.22 -2.53
CA GLU A 53 4.52 -6.15 -3.40
C GLU A 53 5.28 -7.19 -2.59
N TYR A 54 5.88 -6.77 -1.50
CA TYR A 54 6.59 -7.68 -0.63
C TYR A 54 5.63 -8.73 -0.03
N VAL A 55 4.47 -8.28 0.44
CA VAL A 55 3.50 -9.18 1.04
C VAL A 55 2.97 -10.15 0.00
N ARG A 56 2.67 -9.64 -1.20
CA ARG A 56 2.18 -10.50 -2.27
C ARG A 56 3.19 -11.56 -2.64
N ALA A 57 4.44 -11.18 -2.72
CA ALA A 57 5.48 -12.13 -3.06
C ALA A 57 5.59 -13.22 -2.00
N LYS A 58 5.46 -12.83 -0.75
CA LYS A 58 5.55 -13.82 0.32
C LYS A 58 4.36 -14.77 0.29
N GLN A 59 3.20 -14.26 -0.01
CA GLN A 59 2.01 -15.10 0.00
C GLN A 59 1.89 -15.95 -1.24
N GLY A 60 2.24 -15.38 -2.37
CA GLY A 60 2.06 -16.10 -3.61
C GLY A 60 3.24 -16.90 -4.01
N GLY A 61 4.36 -16.63 -3.43
CA GLY A 61 5.57 -17.22 -3.90
C GLY A 61 5.83 -18.51 -3.28
N ARG A 62 5.49 -19.06 -2.89
CA ARG A 62 5.87 -20.14 -2.41
C ARG A 62 6.27 -20.79 -2.99
#